data_76651f0f3ab71fca36bdaf3d0bb0382e
#
_entry.id   76651f0f3ab71fca36bdaf3d0bb0382e
#
_cell.length_a   1.000
_cell.length_b   1.000
_cell.length_c   1.000
_cell.angle_alpha   90.00
_cell.angle_beta   90.00
_cell.angle_gamma   90.00
#
_symmetry.space_group_name_H-M   'P 1'
#
loop_
_entity.id
_entity.type
_entity.pdbx_description
1 polymer ?
#
loop_
_entity_poly.entity_id
_entity_poly.type
_entity_poly.pdbx_seq_one_letter_code
_entity_poly.pdbx_strand_id
1 'polypeptide(L)'
;CNLSGSLPENIGDLDSLEALWINGSDLSGEIPESIGDLENIELLYLADNKLTGTIPESICNLDLDFGGENNWGVEYFNIEGNRLCPEYPSCLEPDVIGAQDCIEFSGDVNDDSLLNILDIVIIANVILGSEDFTVTADINLDGLVNILDIVSLAEMILNAIDD
;
A
#
# COMPACT_ATOMS: atom_id res chain seq x y z
N CYS A 1 -2.20 -18.18 10.20
CA CYS A 1 -1.06 -18.40 9.29
C CYS A 1 -0.47 -17.05 8.96
N ASN A 2 0.85 -16.88 9.07
CA ASN A 2 1.49 -15.66 8.61
C ASN A 2 1.78 -15.85 7.12
N LEU A 3 0.90 -15.35 6.26
CA LEU A 3 1.15 -15.23 4.84
C LEU A 3 2.03 -14.01 4.62
N SER A 4 2.95 -14.10 3.67
CA SER A 4 3.85 -13.00 3.29
C SER A 4 4.02 -12.96 1.78
N GLY A 5 4.53 -11.86 1.27
CA GLY A 5 4.62 -11.58 -0.16
C GLY A 5 3.50 -10.68 -0.64
N SER A 6 3.32 -10.53 -1.93
CA SER A 6 2.31 -9.70 -2.55
C SER A 6 1.08 -10.48 -3.01
N LEU A 7 -0.04 -9.78 -3.18
CA LEU A 7 -1.15 -10.31 -3.95
C LEU A 7 -0.71 -10.54 -5.40
N PRO A 8 -1.07 -11.67 -6.03
CA PRO A 8 -0.68 -11.93 -7.40
C PRO A 8 -1.43 -11.00 -8.36
N GLU A 9 -0.72 -10.50 -9.40
CA GLU A 9 -1.28 -9.61 -10.43
C GLU A 9 -2.50 -10.16 -11.17
N ASN A 10 -2.68 -11.46 -11.14
CA ASN A 10 -3.81 -12.16 -11.75
C ASN A 10 -4.79 -12.72 -10.71
N ILE A 11 -4.91 -12.11 -9.55
CA ILE A 11 -5.87 -12.54 -8.52
C ILE A 11 -7.31 -12.59 -9.04
N GLY A 12 -7.65 -11.70 -9.97
CA GLY A 12 -8.96 -11.63 -10.61
C GLY A 12 -9.33 -12.85 -11.47
N ASP A 13 -8.34 -13.68 -11.87
CA ASP A 13 -8.62 -14.94 -12.58
C ASP A 13 -9.35 -15.99 -11.69
N LEU A 14 -9.47 -15.72 -10.41
CA LEU A 14 -10.20 -16.55 -9.44
C LEU A 14 -11.71 -16.25 -9.48
N ASP A 15 -12.32 -16.41 -10.63
CA ASP A 15 -13.71 -16.09 -10.92
C ASP A 15 -14.76 -16.77 -10.03
N SER A 16 -14.40 -17.84 -9.33
CA SER A 16 -15.26 -18.57 -8.39
C SER A 16 -14.95 -18.23 -6.91
N LEU A 17 -14.09 -17.23 -6.64
CA LEU A 17 -13.74 -16.86 -5.28
C LEU A 17 -14.86 -16.05 -4.62
N GLU A 18 -15.46 -16.59 -3.57
CA GLU A 18 -16.53 -15.95 -2.81
C GLU A 18 -15.99 -15.18 -1.59
N ALA A 19 -14.86 -15.59 -1.03
CA ALA A 19 -14.27 -14.93 0.14
C ALA A 19 -12.74 -14.92 0.07
N LEU A 20 -12.16 -13.73 0.26
CA LEU A 20 -10.73 -13.53 0.45
C LEU A 20 -10.51 -12.97 1.85
N TRP A 21 -10.05 -13.79 2.78
CA TRP A 21 -9.85 -13.43 4.17
C TRP A 21 -8.39 -13.64 4.58
N ILE A 22 -7.59 -12.58 4.54
CA ILE A 22 -6.17 -12.59 4.88
C ILE A 22 -5.85 -11.41 5.81
N ASN A 23 -6.46 -11.38 6.98
CA ASN A 23 -6.17 -10.36 7.99
C ASN A 23 -4.98 -10.75 8.87
N GLY A 24 -4.29 -9.76 9.42
CA GLY A 24 -3.26 -9.96 10.43
C GLY A 24 -2.10 -10.81 9.93
N SER A 25 -1.65 -10.55 8.71
CA SER A 25 -0.56 -11.27 8.04
C SER A 25 0.57 -10.30 7.66
N ASP A 26 1.53 -10.77 6.89
CA ASP A 26 2.65 -9.96 6.39
C ASP A 26 2.56 -9.74 4.87
N LEU A 27 1.33 -9.59 4.32
CA LEU A 27 1.16 -9.22 2.91
C LEU A 27 1.70 -7.81 2.68
N SER A 28 2.43 -7.62 1.59
CA SER A 28 3.08 -6.37 1.20
C SER A 28 2.87 -6.07 -0.27
N GLY A 29 3.38 -4.93 -0.74
CA GLY A 29 3.18 -4.48 -2.11
C GLY A 29 1.78 -3.92 -2.34
N GLU A 30 1.46 -3.63 -3.57
CA GLU A 30 0.22 -2.97 -3.98
C GLU A 30 -0.95 -3.95 -4.09
N ILE A 31 -2.16 -3.42 -4.06
CA ILE A 31 -3.36 -4.17 -4.43
C ILE A 31 -3.47 -4.11 -5.95
N PRO A 32 -3.44 -5.27 -6.65
CA PRO A 32 -3.47 -5.27 -8.11
C PRO A 32 -4.83 -4.82 -8.65
N GLU A 33 -4.83 -4.15 -9.81
CA GLU A 33 -6.05 -3.72 -10.50
C GLU A 33 -7.01 -4.86 -10.78
N SER A 34 -6.49 -6.08 -10.98
CA SER A 34 -7.31 -7.27 -11.21
C SER A 34 -8.17 -7.68 -10.01
N ILE A 35 -7.99 -7.06 -8.84
CA ILE A 35 -8.86 -7.31 -7.68
C ILE A 35 -10.33 -7.02 -8.04
N GLY A 36 -10.58 -6.02 -8.88
CA GLY A 36 -11.91 -5.64 -9.34
C GLY A 36 -12.56 -6.63 -10.31
N ASP A 37 -11.84 -7.66 -10.75
CA ASP A 37 -12.34 -8.72 -11.65
C ASP A 37 -12.90 -9.93 -10.87
N LEU A 38 -12.89 -9.90 -9.54
CA LEU A 38 -13.45 -10.95 -8.69
C LEU A 38 -14.99 -10.88 -8.68
N GLU A 39 -15.63 -11.37 -9.75
CA GLU A 39 -17.06 -11.22 -10.01
C GLU A 39 -17.99 -11.83 -8.95
N ASN A 40 -17.52 -12.84 -8.20
CA ASN A 40 -18.32 -13.57 -7.22
C ASN A 40 -17.88 -13.33 -5.77
N ILE A 41 -17.03 -12.33 -5.52
CA ILE A 41 -16.56 -12.04 -4.18
C ILE A 41 -17.72 -11.50 -3.30
N GLU A 42 -17.91 -12.09 -2.13
CA GLU A 42 -18.90 -11.68 -1.13
C GLU A 42 -18.23 -11.13 0.13
N LEU A 43 -16.94 -11.38 0.31
CA LEU A 43 -16.18 -10.95 1.48
C LEU A 43 -14.72 -10.69 1.11
N LEU A 44 -14.25 -9.46 1.36
CA LEU A 44 -12.87 -9.05 1.11
C LEU A 44 -12.24 -8.48 2.38
N TYR A 45 -11.38 -9.26 3.02
CA TYR A 45 -10.68 -8.91 4.26
C TYR A 45 -9.17 -8.95 4.07
N LEU A 46 -8.57 -7.78 4.05
CA LEU A 46 -7.12 -7.57 3.90
C LEU A 46 -6.54 -6.73 5.05
N ALA A 47 -7.30 -6.54 6.13
CA ALA A 47 -6.89 -5.69 7.25
C ALA A 47 -5.62 -6.18 7.96
N ASP A 48 -4.94 -5.26 8.65
CA ASP A 48 -3.75 -5.53 9.47
C ASP A 48 -2.64 -6.25 8.67
N ASN A 49 -2.29 -5.71 7.50
CA ASN A 49 -1.18 -6.15 6.66
C ASN A 49 -0.17 -5.01 6.43
N LYS A 50 0.69 -5.16 5.45
CA LYS A 50 1.70 -4.17 5.05
C LYS A 50 1.50 -3.72 3.59
N LEU A 51 0.24 -3.74 3.12
CA LEU A 51 -0.09 -3.31 1.77
C LEU A 51 0.20 -1.81 1.60
N THR A 52 0.74 -1.45 0.45
CA THR A 52 1.22 -0.09 0.12
C THR A 52 0.57 0.43 -1.16
N GLY A 53 0.94 1.64 -1.55
CA GLY A 53 0.38 2.28 -2.74
C GLY A 53 -1.04 2.77 -2.54
N THR A 54 -1.80 2.86 -3.60
CA THR A 54 -3.20 3.30 -3.60
C THR A 54 -4.16 2.11 -3.64
N ILE A 55 -5.40 2.34 -3.21
CA ILE A 55 -6.47 1.38 -3.48
C ILE A 55 -6.88 1.55 -4.94
N PRO A 56 -6.87 0.49 -5.78
CA PRO A 56 -7.21 0.63 -7.20
C PRO A 56 -8.67 0.99 -7.40
N GLU A 57 -8.95 1.85 -8.38
CA GLU A 57 -10.33 2.27 -8.72
C GLU A 57 -11.20 1.08 -9.16
N SER A 58 -10.59 0.03 -9.67
CA SER A 58 -11.26 -1.22 -10.06
C SER A 58 -11.98 -1.91 -8.90
N ILE A 59 -11.61 -1.63 -7.65
CA ILE A 59 -12.29 -2.19 -6.46
C ILE A 59 -13.79 -1.83 -6.47
N CYS A 60 -14.13 -0.69 -7.07
CA CYS A 60 -15.51 -0.26 -7.23
C CYS A 60 -16.34 -1.10 -8.20
N ASN A 61 -15.71 -2.01 -8.95
CA ASN A 61 -16.42 -2.95 -9.81
C ASN A 61 -16.99 -4.16 -9.04
N LEU A 62 -16.51 -4.36 -7.81
CA LEU A 62 -17.01 -5.46 -6.97
C LEU A 62 -18.45 -5.19 -6.53
N ASP A 63 -19.28 -6.25 -6.56
CA ASP A 63 -20.67 -6.19 -6.06
C ASP A 63 -20.68 -6.38 -4.53
N LEU A 64 -19.96 -5.51 -3.81
CA LEU A 64 -19.87 -5.51 -2.35
C LEU A 64 -20.59 -4.32 -1.74
N ASP A 65 -21.29 -4.55 -0.63
CA ASP A 65 -21.77 -3.47 0.24
C ASP A 65 -20.62 -3.04 1.17
N PHE A 66 -19.81 -2.08 0.73
CA PHE A 66 -18.58 -1.67 1.40
C PHE A 66 -18.76 -1.15 2.83
N GLY A 67 -19.93 -0.63 3.18
CA GLY A 67 -20.25 -0.20 4.54
C GLY A 67 -21.27 -1.11 5.24
N GLY A 68 -21.63 -2.21 4.59
CA GLY A 68 -22.64 -3.12 5.07
C GLY A 68 -22.11 -4.24 5.98
N GLU A 69 -23.03 -4.78 6.75
CA GLU A 69 -22.80 -5.92 7.64
C GLU A 69 -23.82 -7.02 7.36
N ASN A 70 -23.42 -8.26 7.54
CA ASN A 70 -24.35 -9.38 7.52
C ASN A 70 -25.22 -9.40 8.80
N ASN A 71 -26.18 -10.33 8.87
CA ASN A 71 -27.08 -10.49 10.01
C ASN A 71 -26.38 -10.81 11.36
N TRP A 72 -25.08 -11.02 11.33
CA TRP A 72 -24.24 -11.35 12.49
C TRP A 72 -23.33 -10.17 12.91
N GLY A 73 -23.49 -9.00 12.25
CA GLY A 73 -22.63 -7.82 12.48
C GLY A 73 -21.20 -8.03 11.96
N VAL A 74 -21.05 -8.79 10.91
CA VAL A 74 -19.77 -8.99 10.23
C VAL A 74 -19.81 -8.18 8.93
N GLU A 75 -18.89 -7.25 8.79
CA GLU A 75 -18.72 -6.44 7.58
C GLU A 75 -18.45 -7.32 6.35
N TYR A 76 -18.71 -6.81 5.16
CA TYR A 76 -18.34 -7.49 3.90
C TYR A 76 -16.97 -7.09 3.39
N PHE A 77 -16.46 -5.96 3.88
CA PHE A 77 -15.18 -5.38 3.47
C PHE A 77 -14.41 -4.86 4.67
N ASN A 78 -13.11 -5.13 4.72
CA ASN A 78 -12.21 -4.53 5.71
C ASN A 78 -10.77 -4.47 5.16
N ILE A 79 -10.18 -3.29 5.16
CA ILE A 79 -8.85 -3.00 4.62
C ILE A 79 -8.00 -2.15 5.58
N GLU A 80 -8.51 -1.83 6.77
CA GLU A 80 -7.83 -1.01 7.76
C GLU A 80 -6.45 -1.56 8.18
N GLY A 81 -5.62 -0.75 8.82
CA GLY A 81 -4.34 -1.21 9.36
C GLY A 81 -3.31 -1.60 8.30
N ASN A 82 -3.38 -0.98 7.13
CA ASN A 82 -2.39 -1.10 6.07
C ASN A 82 -1.61 0.23 5.91
N ARG A 83 -0.87 0.36 4.83
CA ARG A 83 -0.09 1.54 4.46
C ARG A 83 -0.58 2.14 3.14
N LEU A 84 -1.89 2.11 2.94
CA LEU A 84 -2.53 2.58 1.72
C LEU A 84 -2.68 4.10 1.77
N CYS A 85 -2.24 4.75 0.71
CA CYS A 85 -2.23 6.21 0.64
C CYS A 85 -3.46 6.77 -0.09
N PRO A 86 -3.90 8.01 0.22
CA PRO A 86 -4.81 8.74 -0.66
C PRO A 86 -4.18 8.81 -2.07
N GLU A 87 -4.90 8.75 -3.13
CA GLU A 87 -6.26 9.05 -3.46
C GLU A 87 -7.14 7.79 -3.38
N TYR A 88 -8.21 7.86 -2.62
CA TYR A 88 -9.09 6.72 -2.42
C TYR A 88 -10.21 6.68 -3.45
N PRO A 89 -10.62 5.46 -3.91
CA PRO A 89 -11.72 5.27 -4.83
C PRO A 89 -13.02 5.90 -4.34
N SER A 90 -13.78 6.45 -5.27
CA SER A 90 -15.00 7.21 -4.97
C SER A 90 -16.15 6.37 -4.37
N CYS A 91 -16.07 5.05 -4.48
CA CYS A 91 -17.04 4.11 -3.87
C CYS A 91 -16.76 3.82 -2.39
N LEU A 92 -15.60 4.23 -1.86
CA LEU A 92 -15.21 3.98 -0.48
C LEU A 92 -15.31 5.27 0.34
N GLU A 93 -16.16 5.26 1.36
CA GLU A 93 -16.20 6.33 2.33
C GLU A 93 -15.01 6.23 3.30
N PRO A 94 -14.52 7.34 3.88
CA PRO A 94 -13.35 7.34 4.75
C PRO A 94 -13.43 6.42 5.96
N ASP A 95 -14.62 6.22 6.52
CA ASP A 95 -14.88 5.32 7.66
C ASP A 95 -14.84 3.84 7.25
N VAL A 96 -15.08 3.52 6.00
CA VAL A 96 -14.95 2.15 5.43
C VAL A 96 -13.50 1.79 5.20
N ILE A 97 -12.66 2.76 4.82
CA ILE A 97 -11.22 2.56 4.59
C ILE A 97 -10.52 2.29 5.93
N GLY A 98 -11.00 2.91 7.00
CA GLY A 98 -10.39 2.81 8.32
C GLY A 98 -9.04 3.51 8.43
N ALA A 99 -8.35 3.28 9.54
CA ALA A 99 -7.04 3.87 9.77
C ALA A 99 -5.98 3.23 8.86
N GLN A 100 -5.22 4.06 8.14
CA GLN A 100 -4.10 3.64 7.31
C GLN A 100 -2.81 4.28 7.86
N ASP A 101 -1.74 3.50 7.92
CA ASP A 101 -0.40 4.00 8.22
C ASP A 101 0.29 4.37 6.89
N CYS A 102 -0.37 5.29 6.16
CA CYS A 102 0.18 5.78 4.91
C CYS A 102 1.45 6.57 5.20
N ILE A 103 2.55 5.97 4.90
CA ILE A 103 3.80 6.71 4.76
C ILE A 103 3.76 7.25 3.32
N GLU A 104 3.41 8.52 3.17
CA GLU A 104 3.66 9.19 1.91
C GLU A 104 5.16 9.16 1.67
N PHE A 105 5.60 8.23 0.82
CA PHE A 105 6.98 8.24 0.36
C PHE A 105 7.14 9.38 -0.63
N SER A 106 7.20 10.58 -0.07
CA SER A 106 7.51 11.76 -0.85
C SER A 106 8.94 11.75 -1.37
N GLY A 107 9.77 10.83 -0.84
CA GLY A 107 11.22 10.89 -1.04
C GLY A 107 11.87 12.08 -0.31
N ASP A 108 11.07 12.90 0.34
CA ASP A 108 11.51 14.00 1.20
C ASP A 108 11.91 13.42 2.57
N VAL A 109 13.17 12.99 2.65
CA VAL A 109 13.71 12.29 3.82
C VAL A 109 13.99 13.25 4.99
N ASN A 110 14.11 14.54 4.69
CA ASN A 110 14.41 15.58 5.67
C ASN A 110 13.21 16.43 6.10
N ASP A 111 12.02 16.15 5.56
CA ASP A 111 10.76 16.88 5.83
C ASP A 111 10.85 18.39 5.50
N ASP A 112 11.65 18.78 4.50
CA ASP A 112 11.74 20.18 4.06
C ASP A 112 10.74 20.56 2.96
N SER A 113 9.90 19.62 2.56
CA SER A 113 8.89 19.68 1.49
C SER A 113 9.49 19.85 0.08
N LEU A 114 10.76 19.49 -0.10
CA LEU A 114 11.47 19.56 -1.37
C LEU A 114 12.14 18.23 -1.70
N LEU A 115 11.65 17.56 -2.71
CA LEU A 115 12.31 16.36 -3.24
C LEU A 115 13.57 16.76 -4.02
N ASN A 116 14.77 16.55 -3.46
CA ASN A 116 16.01 17.02 -4.03
C ASN A 116 17.25 16.20 -3.63
N ILE A 117 18.44 16.65 -4.01
CA ILE A 117 19.71 15.96 -3.75
C ILE A 117 20.04 15.82 -2.25
N LEU A 118 19.47 16.67 -1.39
CA LEU A 118 19.76 16.62 0.06
C LEU A 118 19.16 15.34 0.67
N ASP A 119 18.03 14.90 0.18
CA ASP A 119 17.40 13.64 0.60
C ASP A 119 18.29 12.44 0.27
N ILE A 120 18.89 12.44 -0.92
CA ILE A 120 19.88 11.42 -1.30
C ILE A 120 21.08 11.42 -0.34
N VAL A 121 21.54 12.58 0.08
CA VAL A 121 22.68 12.71 1.00
C VAL A 121 22.33 12.12 2.37
N ILE A 122 21.10 12.30 2.84
CA ILE A 122 20.66 11.72 4.12
C ILE A 122 20.63 10.20 4.04
N ILE A 123 20.04 9.62 2.99
CA ILE A 123 20.05 8.16 2.80
C ILE A 123 21.49 7.62 2.76
N ALA A 124 22.38 8.31 2.06
CA ALA A 124 23.79 7.93 2.01
C ALA A 124 24.44 7.96 3.41
N ASN A 125 24.11 8.95 4.24
CA ASN A 125 24.61 9.04 5.61
C ASN A 125 24.07 7.92 6.50
N VAL A 126 22.81 7.53 6.34
CA VAL A 126 22.22 6.38 7.04
C VAL A 126 22.96 5.10 6.65
N ILE A 127 23.20 4.87 5.36
CA ILE A 127 23.94 3.70 4.84
C ILE A 127 25.36 3.67 5.39
N LEU A 128 26.03 4.80 5.51
CA LEU A 128 27.38 4.93 6.07
C LEU A 128 27.42 4.85 7.60
N GLY A 129 26.26 4.75 8.27
CA GLY A 129 26.15 4.69 9.72
C GLY A 129 26.50 6.00 10.43
N SER A 130 26.39 7.14 9.72
CA SER A 130 26.60 8.48 10.28
C SER A 130 25.34 9.08 10.87
N GLU A 131 24.19 8.55 10.51
CA GLU A 131 22.87 8.91 11.01
C GLU A 131 22.07 7.67 11.38
N ASP A 132 21.07 7.82 12.26
CA ASP A 132 20.24 6.72 12.69
C ASP A 132 19.28 6.31 11.56
N PHE A 133 18.90 5.04 11.55
CA PHE A 133 17.90 4.49 10.63
C PHE A 133 16.58 5.25 10.79
N THR A 134 16.06 5.79 9.68
CA THR A 134 14.71 6.33 9.58
C THR A 134 13.91 5.49 8.58
N VAL A 135 12.64 5.24 8.90
CA VAL A 135 11.74 4.47 8.01
C VAL A 135 11.58 5.18 6.65
N THR A 136 11.68 6.50 6.64
CA THR A 136 11.61 7.35 5.44
C THR A 136 12.79 7.19 4.50
N ALA A 137 13.88 6.55 4.93
CA ALA A 137 15.07 6.28 4.10
C ALA A 137 14.98 4.97 3.29
N ASP A 138 14.03 4.08 3.62
CA ASP A 138 13.73 2.87 2.85
C ASP A 138 12.72 3.23 1.75
N ILE A 139 13.23 3.74 0.64
CA ILE A 139 12.42 4.29 -0.46
C ILE A 139 11.71 3.19 -1.26
N ASN A 140 12.34 2.03 -1.41
CA ASN A 140 11.80 0.92 -2.17
C ASN A 140 10.99 -0.08 -1.31
N LEU A 141 10.88 0.16 0.01
CA LEU A 141 10.10 -0.65 0.96
C LEU A 141 10.53 -2.12 1.09
N ASP A 142 11.79 -2.43 0.82
CA ASP A 142 12.30 -3.79 0.96
C ASP A 142 12.70 -4.15 2.42
N GLY A 143 12.63 -3.19 3.33
CA GLY A 143 12.99 -3.32 4.75
C GLY A 143 14.47 -3.09 5.03
N LEU A 144 15.24 -2.66 4.04
CA LEU A 144 16.69 -2.45 4.13
C LEU A 144 17.06 -1.11 3.52
N VAL A 145 17.64 -0.19 4.29
CA VAL A 145 18.21 1.03 3.73
C VAL A 145 19.57 0.72 3.10
N ASN A 146 19.65 0.82 1.78
CA ASN A 146 20.83 0.48 1.00
C ASN A 146 20.94 1.32 -0.29
N ILE A 147 21.86 0.96 -1.20
CA ILE A 147 22.08 1.72 -2.43
C ILE A 147 20.86 1.72 -3.38
N LEU A 148 19.95 0.75 -3.26
CA LEU A 148 18.76 0.70 -4.12
C LEU A 148 17.78 1.82 -3.77
N ASP A 149 17.73 2.26 -2.51
CA ASP A 149 16.92 3.40 -2.09
C ASP A 149 17.42 4.70 -2.70
N ILE A 150 18.75 4.86 -2.76
CA ILE A 150 19.35 6.00 -3.47
C ILE A 150 18.97 5.99 -4.95
N VAL A 151 18.97 4.82 -5.59
CA VAL A 151 18.61 4.69 -7.00
C VAL A 151 17.13 5.03 -7.20
N SER A 152 16.25 4.48 -6.36
CA SER A 152 14.81 4.75 -6.41
C SER A 152 14.52 6.24 -6.22
N LEU A 153 15.14 6.88 -5.23
CA LEU A 153 14.97 8.32 -4.98
C LEU A 153 15.51 9.17 -6.13
N ALA A 154 16.66 8.81 -6.70
CA ALA A 154 17.21 9.53 -7.84
C ALA A 154 16.29 9.46 -9.07
N GLU A 155 15.65 8.32 -9.32
CA GLU A 155 14.65 8.16 -10.38
C GLU A 155 13.42 9.05 -10.14
N MET A 156 12.93 9.12 -8.90
CA MET A 156 11.82 10.02 -8.53
C MET A 156 12.17 11.48 -8.79
N ILE A 157 13.36 11.93 -8.37
CA ILE A 157 13.83 13.32 -8.60
C ILE A 157 13.94 13.63 -10.11
N LEU A 158 14.47 12.70 -10.90
CA LEU A 158 14.61 12.89 -12.35
C LEU A 158 13.25 12.98 -13.04
N ASN A 159 12.29 12.16 -12.64
CA ASN A 159 10.93 12.18 -13.21
C ASN A 159 10.18 13.47 -12.82
N ALA A 160 10.40 13.99 -11.61
CA ALA A 160 9.79 15.24 -11.16
C ALA A 160 10.32 16.51 -11.89
N ILE A 161 11.44 16.42 -12.59
CA ILE A 161 12.03 17.55 -13.36
C ILE A 161 11.47 17.59 -14.79
N ASP A 162 10.95 16.47 -15.30
CA ASP A 162 10.48 16.35 -16.69
C ASP A 162 8.98 16.73 -16.87
N ASP A 163 8.25 17.03 -15.80
CA ASP A 163 6.87 17.54 -15.77
C ASP A 163 6.81 19.05 -15.51
#